data_b848e8ba1ff3bd8a7b6de492e7cb370c
#
_entry.id   b848e8ba1ff3bd8a7b6de492e7cb370c
#
_cell.length_a   1.000
_cell.length_b   1.000
_cell.length_c   1.000
_cell.angle_alpha   90.00
_cell.angle_beta   90.00
_cell.angle_gamma   90.00
#
_symmetry.space_group_name_H-M   'P 1'
#
loop_
_entity.id
_entity.type
_entity.pdbx_description
1 polymer ?
#
loop_
_entity_poly.entity_id
_entity_poly.type
_entity_poly.pdbx_seq_one_letter_code
_entity_poly.pdbx_strand_id
1 'polypeptide(L)'
;IEELIKAKKEGYEAILFFVIQMKEVRYFTPNQKTQPEFAEALKRAKAAGVKILAYDCEVSKDEIRICDPVDVVLESPQMKETVPLIVEWYRKNRRDLPWRKNINAYRVWISEIMLQQTRVEAVKPYYERFLSELPDIETLANVEEDKLLKLWEGLGYYNRARNLKFAAQQIMEQYGGKFPETYEKIRELKGIGNYTAGAIGSFVYDLQKPAVDGNVFRVVSRILEDADDILKASTRKKVESLLEEVIPKESPGDFNQGLIELGAIVCLPGGEPKCEICPVSHLCLAHRDGCELEYPVKKKAKERRVEKKTILRFCDNEEVAIRKRPDTGLLAGLYEFPNVEGHLKQKEVIEYARSLGLTPVRVKKLPDAKHIFSHVEWQMKGYEVIVDELERELDQKIWSEQVIFAEKEELEKKYPMPSAFAAYQL
;
A
#
# COMPACT_ATOMS: atom_id res chain seq x y z
N ILE A 1 -34.17 2.87 -21.06
CA ILE A 1 -32.78 2.91 -20.57
C ILE A 1 -31.81 2.53 -21.71
N GLU A 2 -32.07 1.45 -22.43
CA GLU A 2 -31.18 1.01 -23.55
C GLU A 2 -31.02 2.08 -24.65
N GLU A 3 -32.09 2.83 -24.98
CA GLU A 3 -32.02 3.96 -25.92
C GLU A 3 -31.11 5.09 -25.43
N LEU A 4 -31.07 5.36 -24.12
CA LEU A 4 -30.14 6.35 -23.54
C LEU A 4 -28.68 5.87 -23.63
N ILE A 5 -28.44 4.57 -23.44
CA ILE A 5 -27.12 3.96 -23.63
C ILE A 5 -26.65 4.08 -25.07
N LYS A 6 -27.56 3.85 -26.03
CA LYS A 6 -27.29 4.00 -27.45
C LYS A 6 -27.00 5.45 -27.81
N ALA A 7 -27.84 6.38 -27.38
CA ALA A 7 -27.61 7.82 -27.62
C ALA A 7 -26.27 8.29 -27.08
N LYS A 8 -25.87 7.79 -25.84
CA LYS A 8 -24.56 8.10 -25.26
C LYS A 8 -23.41 7.61 -26.14
N LYS A 9 -23.52 6.40 -26.72
CA LYS A 9 -22.50 5.86 -27.66
C LYS A 9 -22.40 6.65 -28.94
N GLU A 10 -23.51 7.27 -29.40
CA GLU A 10 -23.58 8.13 -30.56
C GLU A 10 -23.07 9.56 -30.30
N GLY A 11 -22.60 9.85 -29.09
CA GLY A 11 -22.01 11.14 -28.72
C GLY A 11 -22.95 12.14 -28.06
N TYR A 12 -24.22 11.77 -27.84
CA TYR A 12 -25.18 12.65 -27.15
C TYR A 12 -24.93 12.67 -25.65
N GLU A 13 -25.35 13.75 -25.00
CA GLU A 13 -25.45 13.82 -23.54
C GLU A 13 -26.78 13.18 -23.11
N ALA A 14 -26.71 12.02 -22.46
CA ALA A 14 -27.88 11.25 -22.05
C ALA A 14 -28.08 11.36 -20.53
N ILE A 15 -29.27 11.74 -20.11
CA ILE A 15 -29.63 11.93 -18.70
C ILE A 15 -30.93 11.15 -18.41
N LEU A 16 -30.87 10.34 -17.33
CA LEU A 16 -32.07 9.73 -16.74
C LEU A 16 -32.38 10.50 -15.45
N PHE A 17 -33.59 11.07 -15.40
CA PHE A 17 -34.00 11.96 -14.34
C PHE A 17 -35.16 11.37 -13.53
N PHE A 18 -34.96 11.17 -12.22
CA PHE A 18 -35.98 10.69 -11.30
C PHE A 18 -36.56 11.85 -10.50
N VAL A 19 -37.87 11.96 -10.52
CA VAL A 19 -38.67 12.91 -9.71
C VAL A 19 -39.33 12.12 -8.58
N ILE A 20 -38.81 12.30 -7.36
CA ILE A 20 -39.27 11.58 -6.18
C ILE A 20 -40.34 12.43 -5.47
N GLN A 21 -41.62 12.04 -5.59
CA GLN A 21 -42.75 12.81 -5.10
C GLN A 21 -42.88 12.74 -3.57
N MET A 22 -41.80 12.98 -2.83
CA MET A 22 -41.74 13.14 -1.39
C MET A 22 -40.51 13.96 -1.01
N LYS A 23 -40.51 14.54 0.18
CA LYS A 23 -39.42 15.38 0.72
C LYS A 23 -38.52 14.58 1.67
N GLU A 24 -37.32 15.09 1.88
CA GLU A 24 -36.32 14.54 2.82
C GLU A 24 -35.90 13.09 2.54
N VAL A 25 -35.78 12.76 1.26
CA VAL A 25 -35.32 11.43 0.82
C VAL A 25 -33.81 11.34 1.01
N ARG A 26 -33.33 10.36 1.76
CA ARG A 26 -31.89 10.18 2.05
C ARG A 26 -31.10 9.73 0.82
N TYR A 27 -31.64 8.81 0.03
CA TYR A 27 -31.07 8.36 -1.24
C TYR A 27 -32.13 7.64 -2.10
N PHE A 28 -31.88 7.57 -3.41
CA PHE A 28 -32.63 6.75 -4.36
C PHE A 28 -31.89 5.43 -4.61
N THR A 29 -32.60 4.31 -4.55
CA THR A 29 -32.08 2.99 -4.93
C THR A 29 -33.17 2.20 -5.65
N PRO A 30 -32.85 1.43 -6.70
CA PRO A 30 -33.83 0.54 -7.33
C PRO A 30 -34.14 -0.64 -6.41
N ASN A 31 -35.38 -1.10 -6.41
CA ASN A 31 -35.76 -2.28 -5.67
C ASN A 31 -35.28 -3.56 -6.38
N GLN A 32 -34.08 -4.01 -6.03
CA GLN A 32 -33.44 -5.19 -6.64
C GLN A 32 -34.25 -6.49 -6.41
N LYS A 33 -35.02 -6.57 -5.32
CA LYS A 33 -35.82 -7.78 -5.02
C LYS A 33 -37.03 -7.92 -5.92
N THR A 34 -37.70 -6.82 -6.25
CA THR A 34 -38.94 -6.84 -7.04
C THR A 34 -38.72 -6.53 -8.52
N GLN A 35 -37.65 -5.78 -8.84
CA GLN A 35 -37.34 -5.36 -10.21
C GLN A 35 -35.82 -5.48 -10.50
N PRO A 36 -35.24 -6.70 -10.47
CA PRO A 36 -33.81 -6.89 -10.68
C PRO A 36 -33.34 -6.42 -12.07
N GLU A 37 -34.14 -6.63 -13.12
CA GLU A 37 -33.81 -6.19 -14.48
C GLU A 37 -33.68 -4.66 -14.60
N PHE A 38 -34.53 -3.91 -13.89
CA PHE A 38 -34.45 -2.47 -13.85
C PHE A 38 -33.18 -1.99 -13.14
N ALA A 39 -32.85 -2.61 -12.01
CA ALA A 39 -31.63 -2.31 -11.25
C ALA A 39 -30.36 -2.55 -12.12
N GLU A 40 -30.31 -3.70 -12.81
CA GLU A 40 -29.20 -4.01 -13.73
C GLU A 40 -29.16 -3.08 -14.95
N ALA A 41 -30.30 -2.65 -15.47
CA ALA A 41 -30.35 -1.67 -16.55
C ALA A 41 -29.80 -0.31 -16.12
N LEU A 42 -30.09 0.14 -14.90
CA LEU A 42 -29.53 1.38 -14.33
C LEU A 42 -27.99 1.29 -14.18
N LYS A 43 -27.48 0.15 -13.69
CA LYS A 43 -26.03 -0.09 -13.60
C LYS A 43 -25.35 -0.03 -14.96
N ARG A 44 -25.93 -0.70 -15.98
CA ARG A 44 -25.43 -0.63 -17.34
C ARG A 44 -25.45 0.78 -17.91
N ALA A 45 -26.52 1.55 -17.67
CA ALA A 45 -26.63 2.95 -18.10
C ALA A 45 -25.52 3.81 -17.49
N LYS A 46 -25.31 3.70 -16.18
CA LYS A 46 -24.22 4.40 -15.49
C LYS A 46 -22.85 4.02 -16.05
N ALA A 47 -22.58 2.73 -16.23
CA ALA A 47 -21.34 2.24 -16.82
C ALA A 47 -21.10 2.74 -18.25
N ALA A 48 -22.16 2.97 -19.01
CA ALA A 48 -22.12 3.54 -20.35
C ALA A 48 -21.96 5.09 -20.36
N GLY A 49 -21.95 5.73 -19.19
CA GLY A 49 -21.79 7.18 -19.05
C GLY A 49 -23.11 7.98 -19.16
N VAL A 50 -24.28 7.35 -19.03
CA VAL A 50 -25.56 8.03 -18.85
C VAL A 50 -25.58 8.67 -17.46
N LYS A 51 -25.90 9.96 -17.38
CA LYS A 51 -26.08 10.64 -16.09
C LYS A 51 -27.40 10.21 -15.47
N ILE A 52 -27.38 9.75 -14.23
CA ILE A 52 -28.60 9.38 -13.47
C ILE A 52 -28.75 10.40 -12.36
N LEU A 53 -29.84 11.16 -12.39
CA LEU A 53 -30.18 12.20 -11.42
C LEU A 53 -31.47 11.85 -10.72
N ALA A 54 -31.53 12.13 -9.41
CA ALA A 54 -32.75 12.02 -8.61
C ALA A 54 -32.91 13.31 -7.81
N TYR A 55 -34.14 13.78 -7.70
CA TYR A 55 -34.50 14.96 -6.94
C TYR A 55 -35.74 14.67 -6.09
N ASP A 56 -35.75 15.17 -4.88
CA ASP A 56 -36.96 15.14 -4.04
C ASP A 56 -37.91 16.27 -4.41
N CYS A 57 -39.13 16.20 -3.92
CA CYS A 57 -40.19 17.15 -4.22
C CYS A 57 -40.99 17.55 -2.99
N GLU A 58 -41.38 18.80 -2.96
CA GLU A 58 -42.44 19.28 -2.14
C GLU A 58 -43.75 19.07 -2.89
N VAL A 59 -44.68 18.36 -2.25
CA VAL A 59 -45.97 17.99 -2.87
C VAL A 59 -47.13 18.61 -2.07
N SER A 60 -47.91 19.42 -2.76
CA SER A 60 -49.20 19.96 -2.23
C SER A 60 -50.36 19.39 -3.03
N LYS A 61 -51.58 19.84 -2.73
CA LYS A 61 -52.79 19.38 -3.46
C LYS A 61 -52.77 19.78 -4.93
N ASP A 62 -52.16 20.90 -5.25
CA ASP A 62 -52.23 21.55 -6.58
C ASP A 62 -50.88 21.72 -7.27
N GLU A 63 -49.76 21.41 -6.56
CA GLU A 63 -48.42 21.66 -7.06
C GLU A 63 -47.43 20.56 -6.65
N ILE A 64 -46.52 20.20 -7.56
CA ILE A 64 -45.31 19.45 -7.27
C ILE A 64 -44.12 20.34 -7.61
N ARG A 65 -43.28 20.65 -6.62
CA ARG A 65 -42.09 21.46 -6.78
C ARG A 65 -40.84 20.58 -6.60
N ILE A 66 -39.99 20.52 -7.61
CA ILE A 66 -38.67 19.86 -7.50
C ILE A 66 -37.79 20.69 -6.58
N CYS A 67 -37.15 20.06 -5.60
CA CYS A 67 -36.34 20.70 -4.57
C CYS A 67 -34.87 20.28 -4.63
N ASP A 68 -34.47 19.36 -3.80
CA ASP A 68 -33.04 19.06 -3.57
C ASP A 68 -32.57 17.81 -4.34
N PRO A 69 -31.31 17.76 -4.78
CA PRO A 69 -30.74 16.56 -5.36
C PRO A 69 -30.62 15.46 -4.31
N VAL A 70 -30.96 14.24 -4.73
CA VAL A 70 -30.92 13.02 -3.92
C VAL A 70 -29.81 12.11 -4.44
N ASP A 71 -28.99 11.55 -3.55
CA ASP A 71 -27.94 10.60 -3.91
C ASP A 71 -28.53 9.36 -4.58
N VAL A 72 -27.92 8.92 -5.69
CA VAL A 72 -28.28 7.71 -6.43
C VAL A 72 -27.35 6.57 -6.05
N VAL A 73 -27.87 5.56 -5.35
CA VAL A 73 -27.12 4.40 -4.86
C VAL A 73 -27.59 3.16 -5.59
N LEU A 74 -26.82 2.66 -6.54
CA LEU A 74 -27.19 1.53 -7.37
C LEU A 74 -26.60 0.20 -6.88
N GLU A 75 -25.41 0.23 -6.24
CA GLU A 75 -24.67 -0.98 -5.88
C GLU A 75 -25.07 -1.51 -4.49
N SER A 76 -25.01 -0.68 -3.46
CA SER A 76 -25.28 -1.14 -2.10
C SER A 76 -25.88 -0.06 -1.19
N PRO A 77 -27.22 -0.04 -1.05
CA PRO A 77 -27.88 0.81 -0.05
C PRO A 77 -27.37 0.55 1.37
N GLN A 78 -27.06 -0.71 1.69
CA GLN A 78 -26.53 -1.11 2.98
C GLN A 78 -25.20 -0.41 3.31
N MET A 79 -24.29 -0.28 2.33
CA MET A 79 -23.05 0.49 2.53
C MET A 79 -23.33 1.97 2.79
N LYS A 80 -24.35 2.56 2.14
CA LYS A 80 -24.74 3.96 2.39
C LYS A 80 -25.19 4.17 3.83
N GLU A 81 -25.93 3.23 4.41
CA GLU A 81 -26.35 3.27 5.81
C GLU A 81 -25.17 3.22 6.80
N THR A 82 -24.05 2.59 6.43
CA THR A 82 -22.85 2.52 7.31
C THR A 82 -22.10 3.84 7.41
N VAL A 83 -22.23 4.73 6.42
CA VAL A 83 -21.43 5.95 6.30
C VAL A 83 -21.46 6.83 7.55
N PRO A 84 -22.62 7.31 8.02
CA PRO A 84 -22.69 8.18 9.20
C PRO A 84 -22.12 7.50 10.45
N LEU A 85 -22.37 6.20 10.62
CA LEU A 85 -21.91 5.42 11.77
C LEU A 85 -20.39 5.29 11.80
N ILE A 86 -19.76 5.05 10.64
CA ILE A 86 -18.30 4.93 10.52
C ILE A 86 -17.64 6.29 10.75
N VAL A 87 -18.16 7.37 10.16
CA VAL A 87 -17.62 8.73 10.33
C VAL A 87 -17.69 9.18 11.79
N GLU A 88 -18.85 8.99 12.44
CA GLU A 88 -19.01 9.34 13.85
C GLU A 88 -18.10 8.54 14.76
N TRP A 89 -18.02 7.22 14.52
CA TRP A 89 -17.15 6.33 15.29
C TRP A 89 -15.68 6.71 15.11
N TYR A 90 -15.22 6.98 13.87
CA TYR A 90 -13.84 7.37 13.58
C TYR A 90 -13.46 8.64 14.33
N ARG A 91 -14.28 9.66 14.29
CA ARG A 91 -14.03 10.93 15.00
C ARG A 91 -13.81 10.75 16.50
N LYS A 92 -14.52 9.78 17.11
CA LYS A 92 -14.43 9.47 18.55
C LYS A 92 -13.28 8.52 18.91
N ASN A 93 -12.93 7.59 18.03
CA ASN A 93 -12.10 6.43 18.35
C ASN A 93 -10.75 6.37 17.59
N ARG A 94 -10.46 7.31 16.70
CA ARG A 94 -9.23 7.32 15.92
C ARG A 94 -7.99 7.37 16.82
N ARG A 95 -6.99 6.54 16.50
CA ARG A 95 -5.70 6.56 17.19
C ARG A 95 -4.98 7.88 16.96
N ASP A 96 -4.25 8.37 17.99
CA ASP A 96 -3.30 9.47 17.84
C ASP A 96 -2.03 8.97 17.12
N LEU A 97 -1.88 9.36 15.86
CA LEU A 97 -0.77 8.94 15.01
C LEU A 97 0.00 10.16 14.49
N PRO A 98 1.35 10.10 14.39
CA PRO A 98 2.16 11.25 13.97
C PRO A 98 1.72 11.88 12.65
N TRP A 99 1.33 11.09 11.67
CA TRP A 99 0.86 11.54 10.35
C TRP A 99 -0.55 12.12 10.31
N ARG A 100 -1.28 12.08 11.43
CA ARG A 100 -2.57 12.75 11.62
C ARG A 100 -2.44 14.14 12.23
N LYS A 101 -1.19 14.53 12.58
CA LYS A 101 -0.85 15.87 13.07
C LYS A 101 -0.28 16.68 11.90
N ASN A 102 -0.68 17.95 11.76
CA ASN A 102 -0.22 18.81 10.67
C ASN A 102 -0.40 18.19 9.27
N ILE A 103 -1.64 17.81 8.96
CA ILE A 103 -2.00 17.12 7.71
C ILE A 103 -1.66 18.01 6.51
N ASN A 104 -0.86 17.49 5.59
CA ASN A 104 -0.63 18.03 4.26
C ASN A 104 -0.28 16.88 3.29
N ALA A 105 -0.31 17.16 1.98
CA ALA A 105 -0.13 16.13 0.96
C ALA A 105 1.20 15.38 1.07
N TYR A 106 2.30 16.10 1.34
CA TYR A 106 3.61 15.49 1.50
C TYR A 106 3.64 14.50 2.68
N ARG A 107 3.17 14.92 3.84
CA ARG A 107 3.15 14.11 5.06
C ARG A 107 2.26 12.87 4.96
N VAL A 108 1.08 13.03 4.37
CA VAL A 108 0.17 11.92 4.09
C VAL A 108 0.80 10.96 3.09
N TRP A 109 1.37 11.47 2.01
CA TRP A 109 2.04 10.65 1.01
C TRP A 109 3.16 9.79 1.62
N ILE A 110 4.07 10.39 2.40
CA ILE A 110 5.15 9.66 3.05
C ILE A 110 4.61 8.56 3.97
N SER A 111 3.62 8.88 4.83
CA SER A 111 3.04 7.89 5.74
C SER A 111 2.36 6.75 5.00
N GLU A 112 1.57 7.04 3.95
CA GLU A 112 0.85 6.03 3.19
C GLU A 112 1.80 5.07 2.44
N ILE A 113 2.92 5.58 1.93
CA ILE A 113 3.94 4.72 1.32
C ILE A 113 4.68 3.89 2.38
N MET A 114 5.01 4.44 3.55
CA MET A 114 5.65 3.69 4.63
C MET A 114 4.76 2.57 5.19
N LEU A 115 3.46 2.83 5.32
CA LEU A 115 2.48 1.88 5.84
C LEU A 115 2.16 0.71 4.89
N GLN A 116 2.57 0.79 3.62
CA GLN A 116 2.40 -0.34 2.70
C GLN A 116 3.16 -1.58 3.21
N GLN A 117 2.43 -2.61 3.62
CA GLN A 117 2.96 -3.88 4.15
C GLN A 117 3.84 -3.73 5.40
N THR A 118 3.76 -2.62 6.12
CA THR A 118 4.50 -2.37 7.35
C THR A 118 3.52 -2.01 8.48
N ARG A 119 3.75 -2.55 9.66
CA ARG A 119 2.89 -2.29 10.83
C ARG A 119 3.04 -0.85 11.33
N VAL A 120 1.95 -0.26 11.77
CA VAL A 120 1.87 1.13 12.30
C VAL A 120 2.97 1.43 13.32
N GLU A 121 3.13 0.58 14.33
CA GLU A 121 4.11 0.82 15.40
C GLU A 121 5.56 0.83 14.87
N ALA A 122 5.85 -0.01 13.88
CA ALA A 122 7.18 -0.01 13.25
C ALA A 122 7.41 1.26 12.42
N VAL A 123 6.38 1.83 11.80
CA VAL A 123 6.51 3.02 10.94
C VAL A 123 6.77 4.30 11.74
N LYS A 124 6.22 4.45 12.95
CA LYS A 124 6.30 5.69 13.75
C LYS A 124 7.72 6.28 13.82
N PRO A 125 8.75 5.55 14.32
CA PRO A 125 10.10 6.10 14.43
C PRO A 125 10.75 6.41 13.07
N TYR A 126 10.40 5.64 12.03
CA TYR A 126 10.90 5.91 10.68
C TYR A 126 10.31 7.18 10.09
N TYR A 127 9.02 7.39 10.27
CA TYR A 127 8.32 8.57 9.78
C TYR A 127 8.87 9.85 10.42
N GLU A 128 9.09 9.86 11.72
CA GLU A 128 9.64 11.01 12.44
C GLU A 128 11.06 11.32 11.99
N ARG A 129 11.93 10.31 11.91
CA ARG A 129 13.31 10.46 11.43
C ARG A 129 13.36 10.89 9.97
N PHE A 130 12.52 10.33 9.10
CA PHE A 130 12.48 10.66 7.69
C PHE A 130 12.08 12.12 7.47
N LEU A 131 11.06 12.61 8.18
CA LEU A 131 10.62 14.00 8.07
C LEU A 131 11.57 15.01 8.72
N SER A 132 12.39 14.60 9.69
CA SER A 132 13.44 15.47 10.24
C SER A 132 14.58 15.69 9.25
N GLU A 133 14.91 14.68 8.45
CA GLU A 133 15.99 14.73 7.44
C GLU A 133 15.51 15.23 6.07
N LEU A 134 14.27 14.92 5.71
CA LEU A 134 13.65 15.24 4.42
C LEU A 134 12.27 15.89 4.69
N PRO A 135 12.22 17.16 5.12
CA PRO A 135 10.99 17.80 5.58
C PRO A 135 9.99 18.14 4.47
N ASP A 136 10.44 18.18 3.21
CA ASP A 136 9.66 18.64 2.07
C ASP A 136 10.01 17.93 0.76
N ILE A 137 9.29 18.28 -0.30
CA ILE A 137 9.44 17.69 -1.64
C ILE A 137 10.82 18.02 -2.23
N GLU A 138 11.32 19.22 -2.04
CA GLU A 138 12.58 19.67 -2.60
C GLU A 138 13.76 18.90 -2.01
N THR A 139 13.80 18.76 -0.70
CA THR A 139 14.85 17.96 -0.02
C THR A 139 14.80 16.50 -0.42
N LEU A 140 13.59 15.90 -0.57
CA LEU A 140 13.43 14.52 -1.03
C LEU A 140 13.84 14.35 -2.50
N ALA A 141 13.56 15.33 -3.37
CA ALA A 141 13.94 15.26 -4.79
C ALA A 141 15.46 15.26 -4.97
N ASN A 142 16.19 16.00 -4.11
CA ASN A 142 17.63 16.22 -4.20
C ASN A 142 18.48 15.30 -3.32
N VAL A 143 17.87 14.46 -2.47
CA VAL A 143 18.61 13.57 -1.55
C VAL A 143 19.48 12.57 -2.34
N GLU A 144 20.68 12.29 -1.86
CA GLU A 144 21.51 11.21 -2.39
C GLU A 144 20.84 9.84 -2.16
N GLU A 145 20.98 8.93 -3.14
CA GLU A 145 20.27 7.65 -3.10
C GLU A 145 20.66 6.79 -1.90
N ASP A 146 21.95 6.70 -1.60
CA ASP A 146 22.43 5.89 -0.47
C ASP A 146 21.93 6.46 0.87
N LYS A 147 21.85 7.80 1.03
CA LYS A 147 21.24 8.44 2.19
C LYS A 147 19.73 8.11 2.29
N LEU A 148 19.00 8.17 1.18
CA LEU A 148 17.58 7.82 1.14
C LEU A 148 17.34 6.37 1.55
N LEU A 149 18.12 5.45 0.97
CA LEU A 149 18.02 4.02 1.27
C LEU A 149 18.42 3.71 2.72
N LYS A 150 19.36 4.47 3.29
CA LYS A 150 19.74 4.37 4.70
C LYS A 150 18.62 4.81 5.63
N LEU A 151 17.93 5.91 5.34
CA LEU A 151 16.75 6.35 6.08
C LEU A 151 15.59 5.34 6.02
N TRP A 152 15.54 4.53 4.95
CA TRP A 152 14.52 3.52 4.72
C TRP A 152 14.88 2.12 5.23
N GLU A 153 16.13 1.94 5.68
CA GLU A 153 16.67 0.64 6.09
C GLU A 153 15.81 0.01 7.21
N GLY A 154 15.37 -1.23 6.99
CA GLY A 154 14.48 -1.96 7.91
C GLY A 154 12.99 -1.95 7.52
N LEU A 155 12.52 -0.99 6.72
CA LEU A 155 11.13 -0.98 6.24
C LEU A 155 10.88 -1.98 5.08
N GLY A 156 11.93 -2.42 4.38
CA GLY A 156 11.83 -3.31 3.22
C GLY A 156 11.20 -2.65 1.99
N TYR A 157 11.09 -3.43 0.90
CA TYR A 157 10.50 -2.93 -0.37
C TYR A 157 11.09 -1.58 -0.82
N TYR A 158 12.40 -1.48 -0.92
CA TYR A 158 13.17 -0.25 -1.14
C TYR A 158 12.80 0.52 -2.41
N ASN A 159 12.18 -0.15 -3.40
CA ASN A 159 11.61 0.54 -4.56
C ASN A 159 10.55 1.59 -4.19
N ARG A 160 9.94 1.47 -3.00
CA ARG A 160 9.03 2.51 -2.49
C ARG A 160 9.79 3.81 -2.24
N ALA A 161 10.95 3.75 -1.59
CA ALA A 161 11.79 4.91 -1.34
C ALA A 161 12.27 5.55 -2.66
N ARG A 162 12.74 4.75 -3.62
CA ARG A 162 13.12 5.24 -4.94
C ARG A 162 11.98 5.91 -5.68
N ASN A 163 10.80 5.29 -5.67
CA ASN A 163 9.62 5.87 -6.28
C ASN A 163 9.21 7.19 -5.61
N LEU A 164 9.40 7.35 -4.28
CA LEU A 164 9.20 8.62 -3.59
C LEU A 164 10.13 9.71 -4.15
N LYS A 165 11.42 9.42 -4.31
CA LYS A 165 12.37 10.38 -4.89
C LYS A 165 12.00 10.74 -6.34
N PHE A 166 11.70 9.74 -7.17
CA PHE A 166 11.26 9.99 -8.56
C PHE A 166 9.99 10.84 -8.63
N ALA A 167 8.99 10.54 -7.80
CA ALA A 167 7.77 11.33 -7.77
C ALA A 167 8.01 12.75 -7.23
N ALA A 168 8.91 12.92 -6.25
CA ALA A 168 9.33 14.25 -5.79
C ALA A 168 9.98 15.06 -6.92
N GLN A 169 10.84 14.45 -7.72
CA GLN A 169 11.43 15.08 -8.92
C GLN A 169 10.36 15.45 -9.96
N GLN A 170 9.39 14.56 -10.24
CA GLN A 170 8.26 14.88 -11.10
C GLN A 170 7.48 16.10 -10.56
N ILE A 171 7.25 16.19 -9.25
CA ILE A 171 6.53 17.33 -8.66
C ILE A 171 7.34 18.61 -8.82
N MET A 172 8.66 18.58 -8.64
CA MET A 172 9.51 19.75 -8.86
C MET A 172 9.47 20.21 -10.31
N GLU A 173 9.61 19.28 -11.26
CA GLU A 173 9.67 19.58 -12.70
C GLU A 173 8.32 20.00 -13.30
N GLN A 174 7.24 19.29 -12.97
CA GLN A 174 5.95 19.45 -13.63
C GLN A 174 4.99 20.40 -12.90
N TYR A 175 5.18 20.54 -11.59
CA TYR A 175 4.26 21.30 -10.73
C TYR A 175 4.95 22.39 -9.89
N GLY A 176 6.24 22.69 -10.18
CA GLY A 176 6.99 23.73 -9.47
C GLY A 176 7.12 23.52 -7.96
N GLY A 177 7.21 22.26 -7.53
CA GLY A 177 7.33 21.87 -6.12
C GLY A 177 6.00 21.84 -5.35
N LYS A 178 4.87 22.11 -5.99
CA LYS A 178 3.55 22.03 -5.37
C LYS A 178 2.90 20.68 -5.66
N PHE A 179 2.42 20.01 -4.63
CA PHE A 179 1.73 18.73 -4.79
C PHE A 179 0.46 18.90 -5.63
N PRO A 180 0.18 18.06 -6.65
CA PRO A 180 -1.03 18.17 -7.45
C PRO A 180 -2.28 17.89 -6.62
N GLU A 181 -3.40 18.58 -6.93
CA GLU A 181 -4.63 18.56 -6.12
C GLU A 181 -5.76 17.72 -6.76
N THR A 182 -5.57 17.20 -7.99
CA THR A 182 -6.58 16.35 -8.63
C THR A 182 -6.18 14.89 -8.60
N TYR A 183 -7.16 14.00 -8.45
CA TYR A 183 -6.93 12.55 -8.36
C TYR A 183 -6.11 12.00 -9.54
N GLU A 184 -6.40 12.45 -10.74
CA GLU A 184 -5.75 12.01 -11.97
C GLU A 184 -4.26 12.38 -11.95
N LYS A 185 -3.94 13.64 -11.63
CA LYS A 185 -2.56 14.13 -11.54
C LYS A 185 -1.78 13.49 -10.39
N ILE A 186 -2.43 13.27 -9.24
CA ILE A 186 -1.81 12.53 -8.12
C ILE A 186 -1.46 11.12 -8.55
N ARG A 187 -2.35 10.44 -9.27
CA ARG A 187 -2.16 9.06 -9.72
C ARG A 187 -1.08 8.90 -10.80
N GLU A 188 -0.77 9.95 -11.57
CA GLU A 188 0.30 9.97 -12.56
C GLU A 188 1.70 9.96 -11.95
N LEU A 189 1.82 10.31 -10.66
CA LEU A 189 3.10 10.31 -9.97
C LEU A 189 3.65 8.89 -9.79
N LYS A 190 4.97 8.75 -9.95
CA LYS A 190 5.65 7.46 -9.90
C LYS A 190 5.41 6.74 -8.57
N GLY A 191 4.92 5.51 -8.67
CA GLY A 191 4.67 4.66 -7.50
C GLY A 191 3.37 4.94 -6.75
N ILE A 192 2.54 5.87 -7.23
CA ILE A 192 1.22 6.16 -6.68
C ILE A 192 0.15 5.39 -7.46
N GLY A 193 -0.51 4.46 -6.79
CA GLY A 193 -1.66 3.72 -7.30
C GLY A 193 -3.00 4.31 -6.82
N ASN A 194 -4.12 3.66 -7.21
CA ASN A 194 -5.47 4.10 -6.86
C ASN A 194 -5.64 4.35 -5.35
N TYR A 195 -5.15 3.42 -4.52
CA TYR A 195 -5.23 3.55 -3.07
C TYR A 195 -4.57 4.83 -2.56
N THR A 196 -3.27 5.02 -2.89
CA THR A 196 -2.51 6.17 -2.39
C THR A 196 -3.06 7.48 -2.94
N ALA A 197 -3.50 7.50 -4.21
CA ALA A 197 -4.15 8.68 -4.80
C ALA A 197 -5.50 9.00 -4.12
N GLY A 198 -6.29 7.96 -3.81
CA GLY A 198 -7.55 8.11 -3.07
C GLY A 198 -7.33 8.60 -1.64
N ALA A 199 -6.31 8.07 -0.95
CA ALA A 199 -5.95 8.50 0.41
C ALA A 199 -5.51 9.97 0.42
N ILE A 200 -4.52 10.36 -0.40
CA ILE A 200 -4.07 11.75 -0.46
C ILE A 200 -5.23 12.66 -0.88
N GLY A 201 -5.96 12.29 -1.93
CA GLY A 201 -7.08 13.08 -2.45
C GLY A 201 -8.17 13.31 -1.42
N SER A 202 -8.57 12.28 -0.69
CA SER A 202 -9.65 12.40 0.30
C SER A 202 -9.20 12.98 1.65
N PHE A 203 -7.97 12.67 2.11
CA PHE A 203 -7.50 13.11 3.43
C PHE A 203 -7.05 14.58 3.45
N VAL A 204 -6.64 15.11 2.29
CA VAL A 204 -6.03 16.43 2.17
C VAL A 204 -6.89 17.41 1.37
N TYR A 205 -7.52 16.91 0.30
CA TYR A 205 -8.21 17.76 -0.68
C TYR A 205 -9.73 17.52 -0.73
N ASP A 206 -10.28 16.77 0.22
CA ASP A 206 -11.70 16.41 0.32
C ASP A 206 -12.29 15.84 -0.97
N LEU A 207 -11.45 15.16 -1.78
CA LEU A 207 -11.93 14.49 -3.00
C LEU A 207 -12.76 13.26 -2.65
N GLN A 208 -13.92 13.11 -3.30
CA GLN A 208 -14.79 11.93 -3.16
C GLN A 208 -14.18 10.72 -3.90
N LYS A 209 -12.98 10.28 -3.47
CA LYS A 209 -12.27 9.14 -4.05
C LYS A 209 -11.96 8.10 -2.98
N PRO A 210 -12.28 6.81 -3.23
CA PRO A 210 -12.07 5.76 -2.24
C PRO A 210 -10.59 5.40 -2.08
N ALA A 211 -10.22 5.05 -0.86
CA ALA A 211 -8.89 4.52 -0.51
C ALA A 211 -9.03 3.05 -0.07
N VAL A 212 -8.93 2.12 -1.03
CA VAL A 212 -9.20 0.69 -0.79
C VAL A 212 -7.91 -0.09 -0.55
N ASP A 213 -7.63 -0.38 0.72
CA ASP A 213 -6.56 -1.26 1.18
C ASP A 213 -7.07 -2.64 1.62
N GLY A 214 -6.20 -3.48 2.17
CA GLY A 214 -6.57 -4.79 2.70
C GLY A 214 -7.53 -4.73 3.90
N ASN A 215 -7.53 -3.65 4.68
CA ASN A 215 -8.45 -3.45 5.78
C ASN A 215 -9.85 -3.11 5.25
N VAL A 216 -9.93 -2.19 4.31
CA VAL A 216 -11.18 -1.79 3.65
C VAL A 216 -11.81 -2.99 2.93
N PHE A 217 -11.02 -3.77 2.18
CA PHE A 217 -11.52 -5.01 1.56
C PHE A 217 -12.16 -5.95 2.57
N ARG A 218 -11.51 -6.19 3.69
CA ARG A 218 -12.03 -7.08 4.74
C ARG A 218 -13.33 -6.55 5.33
N VAL A 219 -13.36 -5.26 5.67
CA VAL A 219 -14.55 -4.63 6.26
C VAL A 219 -15.72 -4.71 5.28
N VAL A 220 -15.52 -4.28 4.04
CA VAL A 220 -16.57 -4.29 3.00
C VAL A 220 -17.04 -5.71 2.68
N SER A 221 -16.12 -6.67 2.50
CA SER A 221 -16.49 -8.07 2.24
C SER A 221 -17.32 -8.67 3.37
N ARG A 222 -17.01 -8.35 4.63
CA ARG A 222 -17.81 -8.84 5.78
C ARG A 222 -19.17 -8.14 5.89
N ILE A 223 -19.22 -6.81 5.70
CA ILE A 223 -20.49 -6.09 5.73
C ILE A 223 -21.47 -6.63 4.67
N LEU A 224 -20.97 -6.93 3.48
CA LEU A 224 -21.77 -7.36 2.33
C LEU A 224 -21.82 -8.87 2.13
N GLU A 225 -21.09 -9.65 2.91
CA GLU A 225 -20.93 -11.10 2.72
C GLU A 225 -20.44 -11.44 1.30
N ASP A 226 -19.51 -10.61 0.79
CA ASP A 226 -19.01 -10.73 -0.58
C ASP A 226 -17.93 -11.80 -0.70
N ALA A 227 -18.28 -12.89 -1.39
CA ALA A 227 -17.42 -14.07 -1.62
C ALA A 227 -16.45 -13.91 -2.81
N ASP A 228 -16.38 -12.76 -3.44
CA ASP A 228 -15.46 -12.51 -4.52
C ASP A 228 -13.99 -12.54 -4.03
N ASP A 229 -13.13 -13.18 -4.80
CA ASP A 229 -11.69 -13.26 -4.49
C ASP A 229 -11.06 -11.87 -4.55
N ILE A 230 -10.62 -11.36 -3.40
CA ILE A 230 -10.03 -10.01 -3.28
C ILE A 230 -8.69 -9.82 -3.99
N LEU A 231 -8.08 -10.89 -4.49
CA LEU A 231 -6.85 -10.81 -5.29
C LEU A 231 -7.14 -10.48 -6.77
N LYS A 232 -8.40 -10.58 -7.21
CA LYS A 232 -8.78 -10.24 -8.58
C LYS A 232 -8.89 -8.73 -8.77
N ALA A 233 -8.38 -8.23 -9.88
CA ALA A 233 -8.50 -6.82 -10.26
C ALA A 233 -9.98 -6.38 -10.45
N SER A 234 -10.86 -7.30 -10.91
CA SER A 234 -12.29 -7.06 -11.03
C SER A 234 -12.96 -6.80 -9.69
N THR A 235 -12.61 -7.58 -8.66
CA THR A 235 -13.14 -7.41 -7.29
C THR A 235 -12.70 -6.06 -6.72
N ARG A 236 -11.43 -5.68 -6.94
CA ARG A 236 -10.93 -4.35 -6.53
C ARG A 236 -11.76 -3.24 -7.18
N LYS A 237 -11.94 -3.30 -8.50
CA LYS A 237 -12.71 -2.30 -9.24
C LYS A 237 -14.16 -2.21 -8.78
N LYS A 238 -14.78 -3.37 -8.48
CA LYS A 238 -16.14 -3.45 -7.92
C LYS A 238 -16.25 -2.72 -6.59
N VAL A 239 -15.32 -2.96 -5.65
CA VAL A 239 -15.31 -2.31 -4.32
C VAL A 239 -15.00 -0.81 -4.45
N GLU A 240 -14.05 -0.42 -5.29
CA GLU A 240 -13.76 1.00 -5.56
C GLU A 240 -15.01 1.72 -6.10
N SER A 241 -15.70 1.15 -7.09
CA SER A 241 -16.93 1.72 -7.67
C SER A 241 -18.06 1.85 -6.65
N LEU A 242 -18.25 0.82 -5.83
CA LEU A 242 -19.24 0.81 -4.77
C LEU A 242 -18.98 1.91 -3.73
N LEU A 243 -17.73 2.04 -3.27
CA LEU A 243 -17.37 3.07 -2.30
C LEU A 243 -17.45 4.47 -2.89
N GLU A 244 -17.13 4.66 -4.17
CA GLU A 244 -17.25 5.95 -4.85
C GLU A 244 -18.72 6.45 -4.89
N GLU A 245 -19.71 5.54 -4.89
CA GLU A 245 -21.13 5.91 -4.81
C GLU A 245 -21.56 6.40 -3.42
N VAL A 246 -20.96 5.84 -2.38
CA VAL A 246 -21.45 6.08 -1.01
C VAL A 246 -20.62 7.08 -0.22
N ILE A 247 -19.39 7.38 -0.69
CA ILE A 247 -18.47 8.28 0.01
C ILE A 247 -19.11 9.68 0.22
N PRO A 248 -19.14 10.22 1.46
CA PRO A 248 -19.82 11.47 1.76
C PRO A 248 -19.06 12.67 1.20
N LYS A 249 -19.80 13.73 0.83
CA LYS A 249 -19.23 14.98 0.29
C LYS A 249 -18.49 15.79 1.35
N GLU A 250 -19.08 15.90 2.55
CA GLU A 250 -18.55 16.77 3.60
C GLU A 250 -17.39 16.15 4.40
N SER A 251 -17.17 14.85 4.31
CA SER A 251 -16.13 14.16 5.09
C SER A 251 -15.59 12.89 4.44
N PRO A 252 -15.12 12.98 3.18
CA PRO A 252 -14.62 11.81 2.46
C PRO A 252 -13.38 11.21 3.13
N GLY A 253 -12.50 12.06 3.67
CA GLY A 253 -11.31 11.65 4.41
C GLY A 253 -11.62 10.93 5.71
N ASP A 254 -12.61 11.39 6.49
CA ASP A 254 -13.02 10.72 7.73
C ASP A 254 -13.64 9.34 7.44
N PHE A 255 -14.42 9.21 6.37
CA PHE A 255 -15.02 7.94 5.98
C PHE A 255 -13.95 6.91 5.54
N ASN A 256 -13.04 7.30 4.64
CA ASN A 256 -11.95 6.42 4.21
C ASN A 256 -11.05 6.00 5.37
N GLN A 257 -10.60 6.96 6.19
CA GLN A 257 -9.81 6.66 7.38
C GLN A 257 -10.60 5.82 8.40
N GLY A 258 -11.91 6.04 8.50
CA GLY A 258 -12.79 5.26 9.36
C GLY A 258 -12.87 3.79 8.96
N LEU A 259 -12.99 3.49 7.67
CA LEU A 259 -12.95 2.11 7.15
C LEU A 259 -11.60 1.45 7.41
N ILE A 260 -10.50 2.15 7.15
CA ILE A 260 -9.13 1.67 7.41
C ILE A 260 -8.94 1.39 8.90
N GLU A 261 -9.33 2.33 9.77
CA GLU A 261 -9.19 2.23 11.22
C GLU A 261 -10.05 1.11 11.79
N LEU A 262 -11.31 1.00 11.34
CA LEU A 262 -12.21 -0.09 11.73
C LEU A 262 -11.59 -1.45 11.42
N GLY A 263 -11.01 -1.60 10.23
CA GLY A 263 -10.27 -2.79 9.86
C GLY A 263 -9.03 -3.03 10.72
N ALA A 264 -8.33 -1.97 11.12
CA ALA A 264 -7.09 -2.09 11.87
C ALA A 264 -7.27 -2.49 13.33
N ILE A 265 -8.36 -2.04 14.02
CA ILE A 265 -8.50 -2.19 15.47
C ILE A 265 -9.77 -2.90 15.94
N VAL A 266 -10.77 -3.06 15.09
CA VAL A 266 -12.05 -3.72 15.42
C VAL A 266 -12.28 -4.97 14.55
N CYS A 267 -12.37 -4.79 13.24
CA CYS A 267 -12.62 -5.87 12.29
C CYS A 267 -11.30 -6.58 11.92
N LEU A 268 -10.69 -7.30 12.88
CA LEU A 268 -9.32 -7.82 12.81
C LEU A 268 -9.13 -8.91 11.75
N PRO A 269 -7.90 -9.03 11.17
CA PRO A 269 -7.51 -10.17 10.34
C PRO A 269 -7.06 -11.35 11.20
N GLY A 270 -7.33 -12.59 10.76
CA GLY A 270 -6.70 -13.80 11.32
C GLY A 270 -7.14 -14.19 12.74
N GLY A 271 -8.27 -13.68 13.22
CA GLY A 271 -8.86 -14.00 14.52
C GLY A 271 -10.29 -13.45 14.62
N GLU A 272 -10.94 -13.66 15.76
CA GLU A 272 -12.28 -13.14 15.98
C GLU A 272 -12.28 -11.61 15.93
N PRO A 273 -13.13 -11.01 15.08
CA PRO A 273 -13.32 -9.56 15.09
C PRO A 273 -14.09 -9.14 16.35
N LYS A 274 -13.90 -7.89 16.79
CA LYS A 274 -14.56 -7.34 17.97
C LYS A 274 -15.94 -6.78 17.59
N CYS A 275 -16.86 -7.65 17.18
CA CYS A 275 -18.16 -7.25 16.66
C CYS A 275 -19.05 -6.55 17.72
N GLU A 276 -18.84 -6.82 19.00
CA GLU A 276 -19.54 -6.21 20.13
C GLU A 276 -19.32 -4.70 20.27
N ILE A 277 -18.19 -4.18 19.76
CA ILE A 277 -17.88 -2.74 19.76
C ILE A 277 -17.91 -2.13 18.35
N CYS A 278 -18.30 -2.91 17.34
CA CYS A 278 -18.33 -2.46 15.97
C CYS A 278 -19.54 -1.54 15.71
N PRO A 279 -19.35 -0.30 15.21
CA PRO A 279 -20.44 0.65 15.01
C PRO A 279 -21.48 0.18 13.96
N VAL A 280 -21.09 -0.76 13.11
CA VAL A 280 -21.91 -1.27 11.99
C VAL A 280 -22.27 -2.75 12.13
N SER A 281 -22.11 -3.35 13.31
CA SER A 281 -22.38 -4.78 13.53
C SER A 281 -23.79 -5.18 13.12
N HIS A 282 -24.79 -4.35 13.43
CA HIS A 282 -26.22 -4.60 13.11
C HIS A 282 -26.53 -4.51 11.60
N LEU A 283 -25.62 -3.92 10.80
CA LEU A 283 -25.72 -3.86 9.34
C LEU A 283 -24.80 -4.90 8.66
N CYS A 284 -23.97 -5.62 9.41
CA CYS A 284 -23.00 -6.56 8.86
C CYS A 284 -23.65 -7.92 8.60
N LEU A 285 -23.69 -8.35 7.32
CA LEU A 285 -24.28 -9.63 6.94
C LEU A 285 -23.50 -10.81 7.50
N ALA A 286 -22.17 -10.79 7.37
CA ALA A 286 -21.32 -11.86 7.90
C ALA A 286 -21.45 -12.01 9.43
N HIS A 287 -21.70 -10.91 10.16
CA HIS A 287 -21.96 -10.97 11.60
C HIS A 287 -23.35 -11.54 11.91
N ARG A 288 -24.35 -11.13 11.16
CA ARG A 288 -25.72 -11.68 11.29
C ARG A 288 -25.74 -13.20 11.10
N ASP A 289 -24.93 -13.69 10.15
CA ASP A 289 -24.92 -15.10 9.73
C ASP A 289 -23.81 -15.90 10.42
N GLY A 290 -23.00 -15.26 11.29
CA GLY A 290 -21.94 -15.90 12.08
C GLY A 290 -20.76 -16.43 11.27
N CYS A 291 -20.46 -15.81 10.11
CA CYS A 291 -19.47 -16.27 9.15
C CYS A 291 -18.33 -15.24 8.88
N GLU A 292 -18.04 -14.37 9.84
CA GLU A 292 -17.04 -13.30 9.67
C GLU A 292 -15.65 -13.81 9.28
N LEU A 293 -15.29 -15.01 9.75
CA LEU A 293 -13.99 -15.61 9.49
C LEU A 293 -13.85 -16.18 8.07
N GLU A 294 -14.95 -16.36 7.36
CA GLU A 294 -14.95 -16.81 5.97
C GLU A 294 -14.54 -15.67 5.00
N TYR A 295 -14.65 -14.43 5.44
CA TYR A 295 -14.36 -13.23 4.64
C TYR A 295 -13.16 -12.44 5.16
N PRO A 296 -12.38 -11.85 4.25
CA PRO A 296 -12.47 -11.86 2.79
C PRO A 296 -11.93 -13.16 2.19
N VAL A 297 -12.51 -13.59 1.07
CA VAL A 297 -12.04 -14.78 0.34
C VAL A 297 -10.73 -14.49 -0.36
N LYS A 298 -9.72 -15.35 -0.13
CA LYS A 298 -8.42 -15.33 -0.82
C LYS A 298 -8.09 -16.72 -1.36
N LYS A 299 -7.89 -16.84 -2.66
CA LYS A 299 -7.33 -18.08 -3.21
C LYS A 299 -5.85 -18.23 -2.81
N LYS A 300 -5.40 -19.48 -2.65
CA LYS A 300 -4.02 -19.77 -2.23
C LYS A 300 -3.01 -19.14 -3.20
N ALA A 301 -2.02 -18.45 -2.64
CA ALA A 301 -0.88 -17.95 -3.40
C ALA A 301 -0.02 -19.12 -3.93
N LYS A 302 0.70 -18.88 -5.05
CA LYS A 302 1.69 -19.84 -5.56
C LYS A 302 2.80 -20.07 -4.51
N GLU A 303 3.35 -21.29 -4.50
CA GLU A 303 4.49 -21.61 -3.64
C GLU A 303 5.70 -20.72 -3.99
N ARG A 304 6.49 -20.37 -2.96
CA ARG A 304 7.70 -19.56 -3.12
C ARG A 304 8.83 -20.43 -3.66
N ARG A 305 9.66 -19.85 -4.53
CA ARG A 305 10.92 -20.46 -4.95
C ARG A 305 11.91 -20.42 -3.78
N VAL A 306 12.56 -21.54 -3.49
CA VAL A 306 13.60 -21.62 -2.47
C VAL A 306 14.98 -21.47 -3.14
N GLU A 307 15.76 -20.51 -2.65
CA GLU A 307 17.16 -20.30 -3.05
C GLU A 307 18.08 -20.57 -1.86
N LYS A 308 19.09 -21.42 -2.09
CA LYS A 308 20.13 -21.70 -1.11
C LYS A 308 21.32 -20.76 -1.37
N LYS A 309 21.85 -20.14 -0.32
CA LYS A 309 22.98 -19.22 -0.42
C LYS A 309 24.00 -19.45 0.67
N THR A 310 25.26 -19.27 0.35
CA THR A 310 26.34 -19.18 1.33
C THR A 310 26.81 -17.75 1.41
N ILE A 311 26.70 -17.13 2.58
CA ILE A 311 27.10 -15.77 2.87
C ILE A 311 28.53 -15.80 3.42
N LEU A 312 29.40 -14.98 2.87
CA LEU A 312 30.83 -14.94 3.16
C LEU A 312 31.17 -13.56 3.73
N ARG A 313 31.42 -13.50 5.01
CA ARG A 313 31.91 -12.28 5.67
C ARG A 313 33.42 -12.31 5.69
N PHE A 314 34.05 -11.80 4.61
CA PHE A 314 35.50 -11.61 4.57
C PHE A 314 35.87 -10.40 5.40
N CYS A 315 36.78 -10.57 6.35
CA CYS A 315 37.24 -9.49 7.21
C CYS A 315 38.69 -9.67 7.60
N ASP A 316 39.38 -8.56 7.82
CA ASP A 316 40.57 -8.47 8.61
C ASP A 316 40.29 -7.84 9.99
N ASN A 317 41.28 -7.25 10.66
CA ASN A 317 41.07 -6.64 11.98
C ASN A 317 40.19 -5.38 11.93
N GLU A 318 40.23 -4.61 10.86
CA GLU A 318 39.65 -3.27 10.73
C GLU A 318 38.48 -3.21 9.73
N GLU A 319 38.60 -3.92 8.61
CA GLU A 319 37.68 -3.81 7.48
C GLU A 319 36.86 -5.09 7.24
N VAL A 320 35.73 -4.92 6.54
CA VAL A 320 34.86 -6.00 6.07
C VAL A 320 34.54 -5.77 4.60
N ALA A 321 34.64 -6.83 3.80
CA ALA A 321 34.26 -6.77 2.40
C ALA A 321 32.73 -6.78 2.24
N ILE A 322 32.21 -5.77 1.56
CA ILE A 322 30.82 -5.68 1.13
C ILE A 322 30.79 -5.40 -0.38
N ARG A 323 29.67 -5.66 -1.02
CA ARG A 323 29.48 -5.29 -2.41
C ARG A 323 28.12 -4.61 -2.63
N LYS A 324 28.06 -3.68 -3.56
CA LYS A 324 26.80 -3.08 -4.02
C LYS A 324 26.12 -4.04 -4.99
N ARG A 325 24.83 -4.29 -4.75
CA ARG A 325 24.02 -5.10 -5.65
C ARG A 325 23.70 -4.33 -6.93
N PRO A 326 23.44 -5.02 -8.06
CA PRO A 326 23.00 -4.36 -9.29
C PRO A 326 21.76 -3.48 -9.07
N ASP A 327 21.59 -2.47 -9.92
CA ASP A 327 20.45 -1.52 -9.84
C ASP A 327 19.10 -2.15 -10.21
N THR A 328 19.09 -3.43 -10.59
CA THR A 328 17.87 -4.17 -10.94
C THR A 328 17.79 -5.47 -10.16
N GLY A 329 16.56 -5.99 -10.01
CA GLY A 329 16.30 -7.26 -9.32
C GLY A 329 16.00 -7.11 -7.83
N LEU A 330 16.12 -8.24 -7.12
CA LEU A 330 15.82 -8.30 -5.68
C LEU A 330 16.87 -7.53 -4.88
N LEU A 331 16.44 -6.64 -3.99
CA LEU A 331 17.32 -5.80 -3.15
C LEU A 331 18.29 -4.93 -3.96
N ALA A 332 17.89 -4.49 -5.15
CA ALA A 332 18.69 -3.68 -6.06
C ALA A 332 19.34 -2.48 -5.36
N GLY A 333 20.60 -2.18 -5.72
CA GLY A 333 21.38 -1.01 -5.25
C GLY A 333 21.69 -0.97 -3.75
N LEU A 334 21.29 -1.99 -2.97
CA LEU A 334 21.69 -2.14 -1.57
C LEU A 334 23.03 -2.85 -1.46
N TYR A 335 23.61 -2.79 -0.28
CA TYR A 335 24.86 -3.50 0.00
C TYR A 335 24.60 -4.89 0.57
N GLU A 336 25.50 -5.82 0.28
CA GLU A 336 25.44 -7.19 0.79
C GLU A 336 26.84 -7.71 1.10
N PHE A 337 26.92 -8.72 1.95
CA PHE A 337 28.15 -9.52 2.03
C PHE A 337 28.32 -10.35 0.76
N PRO A 338 29.55 -10.57 0.26
CA PRO A 338 29.80 -11.53 -0.81
C PRO A 338 29.08 -12.84 -0.54
N ASN A 339 28.43 -13.39 -1.57
CA ASN A 339 27.68 -14.63 -1.43
C ASN A 339 27.71 -15.45 -2.72
N VAL A 340 27.54 -16.75 -2.57
CA VAL A 340 27.47 -17.72 -3.68
C VAL A 340 26.22 -18.57 -3.58
N GLU A 341 25.75 -19.09 -4.71
CA GLU A 341 24.63 -20.01 -4.76
C GLU A 341 25.02 -21.37 -4.14
N GLY A 342 24.04 -22.00 -3.49
CA GLY A 342 24.23 -23.26 -2.83
C GLY A 342 24.72 -23.13 -1.37
N HIS A 343 24.86 -24.29 -0.71
CA HIS A 343 25.36 -24.39 0.65
C HIS A 343 26.76 -24.99 0.64
N LEU A 344 27.79 -24.15 0.67
CA LEU A 344 29.18 -24.58 0.75
C LEU A 344 29.50 -25.19 2.13
N LYS A 345 30.42 -26.14 2.14
CA LYS A 345 31.07 -26.64 3.35
C LYS A 345 32.32 -25.78 3.64
N GLN A 346 32.82 -25.84 4.86
CA GLN A 346 33.97 -25.02 5.29
C GLN A 346 35.21 -25.17 4.39
N LYS A 347 35.49 -26.40 3.89
CA LYS A 347 36.60 -26.65 2.96
C LYS A 347 36.41 -25.91 1.63
N GLU A 348 35.21 -25.98 1.09
CA GLU A 348 34.83 -25.32 -0.17
C GLU A 348 34.88 -23.77 -0.02
N VAL A 349 34.56 -23.24 1.17
CA VAL A 349 34.71 -21.81 1.49
C VAL A 349 36.18 -21.39 1.47
N ILE A 350 37.09 -22.20 2.04
CA ILE A 350 38.52 -21.92 2.01
C ILE A 350 39.05 -21.94 0.56
N GLU A 351 38.64 -22.92 -0.23
CA GLU A 351 39.01 -23.02 -1.64
C GLU A 351 38.48 -21.84 -2.44
N TYR A 352 37.25 -21.45 -2.19
CA TYR A 352 36.64 -20.27 -2.83
C TYR A 352 37.37 -18.98 -2.44
N ALA A 353 37.68 -18.77 -1.17
CA ALA A 353 38.46 -17.60 -0.71
C ALA A 353 39.85 -17.52 -1.41
N ARG A 354 40.54 -18.66 -1.53
CA ARG A 354 41.83 -18.75 -2.25
C ARG A 354 41.68 -18.44 -3.74
N SER A 355 40.57 -18.88 -4.35
CA SER A 355 40.31 -18.57 -5.77
C SER A 355 40.05 -17.09 -6.03
N LEU A 356 39.71 -16.34 -5.00
CA LEU A 356 39.60 -14.88 -5.02
C LEU A 356 40.93 -14.15 -4.72
N GLY A 357 42.01 -14.88 -4.55
CA GLY A 357 43.33 -14.31 -4.19
C GLY A 357 43.50 -14.02 -2.70
N LEU A 358 42.56 -14.38 -1.86
CA LEU A 358 42.63 -14.17 -0.41
C LEU A 358 43.42 -15.26 0.30
N THR A 359 44.08 -14.91 1.38
CA THR A 359 44.78 -15.85 2.28
C THR A 359 43.97 -16.05 3.56
N PRO A 360 43.06 -17.06 3.63
CA PRO A 360 42.25 -17.28 4.81
C PRO A 360 43.09 -17.80 5.98
N VAL A 361 43.10 -17.05 7.08
CA VAL A 361 43.76 -17.41 8.34
C VAL A 361 42.84 -18.22 9.21
N ARG A 362 41.57 -17.86 9.28
CA ARG A 362 40.56 -18.55 10.09
C ARG A 362 39.23 -18.51 9.40
N VAL A 363 38.50 -19.65 9.46
CA VAL A 363 37.10 -19.72 9.00
C VAL A 363 36.22 -20.18 10.15
N LYS A 364 35.24 -19.38 10.51
CA LYS A 364 34.25 -19.65 11.56
C LYS A 364 32.88 -19.75 10.95
N LYS A 365 32.12 -20.80 11.27
CA LYS A 365 30.71 -20.92 10.86
C LYS A 365 29.88 -19.91 11.67
N LEU A 366 29.04 -19.15 10.97
CA LEU A 366 28.01 -18.27 11.52
C LEU A 366 26.68 -19.01 11.62
N PRO A 367 25.68 -18.48 12.34
CA PRO A 367 24.35 -19.08 12.40
C PRO A 367 23.72 -19.25 11.01
N ASP A 368 23.00 -20.35 10.81
CA ASP A 368 22.17 -20.52 9.64
C ASP A 368 20.97 -19.56 9.75
N ALA A 369 20.57 -18.94 8.65
CA ALA A 369 19.49 -17.97 8.62
C ALA A 369 18.53 -18.22 7.46
N LYS A 370 17.29 -17.73 7.63
CA LYS A 370 16.25 -17.80 6.61
C LYS A 370 15.62 -16.43 6.46
N HIS A 371 15.44 -16.00 5.22
CA HIS A 371 14.70 -14.77 4.92
C HIS A 371 13.63 -15.02 3.85
N ILE A 372 12.43 -14.46 4.08
CA ILE A 372 11.25 -14.70 3.23
C ILE A 372 10.89 -13.41 2.52
N PHE A 373 10.99 -13.43 1.20
CA PHE A 373 10.46 -12.40 0.30
C PHE A 373 9.08 -12.81 -0.24
N SER A 374 8.41 -11.93 -0.96
CA SER A 374 7.07 -12.21 -1.50
C SER A 374 7.01 -13.46 -2.38
N HIS A 375 8.05 -13.73 -3.19
CA HIS A 375 8.08 -14.81 -4.19
C HIS A 375 9.28 -15.75 -4.06
N VAL A 376 10.23 -15.44 -3.17
CA VAL A 376 11.47 -16.20 -2.95
C VAL A 376 11.71 -16.35 -1.46
N GLU A 377 12.23 -17.50 -1.07
CA GLU A 377 12.76 -17.79 0.26
C GLU A 377 14.26 -18.05 0.14
N TRP A 378 15.08 -17.29 0.86
CA TRP A 378 16.49 -17.57 1.01
C TRP A 378 16.75 -18.43 2.23
N GLN A 379 17.43 -19.56 2.00
CA GLN A 379 18.01 -20.42 3.03
C GLN A 379 19.53 -20.20 3.02
N MET A 380 20.06 -19.60 4.08
CA MET A 380 21.42 -19.08 4.11
C MET A 380 22.27 -19.81 5.13
N LYS A 381 23.52 -20.14 4.74
CA LYS A 381 24.61 -20.51 5.64
C LYS A 381 25.65 -19.38 5.62
N GLY A 382 26.14 -19.01 6.81
CA GLY A 382 27.14 -17.96 6.93
C GLY A 382 28.49 -18.48 7.35
N TYR A 383 29.54 -17.84 6.84
CA TYR A 383 30.90 -18.04 7.32
C TYR A 383 31.60 -16.69 7.48
N GLU A 384 32.26 -16.50 8.60
CA GLU A 384 33.26 -15.47 8.79
C GLU A 384 34.61 -16.01 8.35
N VAL A 385 35.22 -15.33 7.43
CA VAL A 385 36.52 -15.69 6.86
C VAL A 385 37.49 -14.57 7.21
N ILE A 386 38.31 -14.80 8.25
CA ILE A 386 39.37 -13.88 8.64
C ILE A 386 40.53 -14.11 7.68
N VAL A 387 40.97 -13.06 7.02
CA VAL A 387 42.12 -13.04 6.10
C VAL A 387 43.26 -12.23 6.72
N ASP A 388 44.47 -12.42 6.19
CA ASP A 388 45.68 -11.75 6.71
C ASP A 388 45.58 -10.24 6.45
N GLU A 389 45.22 -9.86 5.23
CA GLU A 389 44.98 -8.49 4.81
C GLU A 389 43.91 -8.46 3.71
N LEU A 390 43.01 -7.47 3.78
CA LEU A 390 42.06 -7.16 2.69
C LEU A 390 42.77 -6.18 1.75
N GLU A 391 43.63 -6.71 0.83
CA GLU A 391 44.41 -5.90 -0.11
C GLU A 391 43.47 -5.11 -1.05
N ARG A 392 43.67 -3.79 -1.10
CA ARG A 392 42.92 -2.87 -1.99
C ARG A 392 43.28 -3.05 -3.48
N GLU A 393 44.33 -3.77 -3.81
CA GLU A 393 44.78 -4.06 -5.16
C GLU A 393 44.44 -5.48 -5.65
N LEU A 394 43.51 -6.16 -5.00
CA LEU A 394 43.01 -7.43 -5.50
C LEU A 394 42.45 -7.25 -6.91
N ASP A 395 42.93 -8.09 -7.82
CA ASP A 395 42.70 -8.03 -9.26
C ASP A 395 41.21 -7.81 -9.53
N GLN A 396 40.81 -6.63 -10.03
CA GLN A 396 39.43 -6.21 -10.33
C GLN A 396 38.69 -7.21 -11.25
N LYS A 397 39.41 -8.12 -11.91
CA LYS A 397 38.84 -9.22 -12.69
C LYS A 397 38.27 -10.35 -11.85
N ILE A 398 38.69 -10.51 -10.60
CA ILE A 398 38.31 -11.60 -9.71
C ILE A 398 37.14 -11.14 -8.79
N TRP A 399 37.23 -9.93 -8.29
CA TRP A 399 36.17 -9.27 -7.56
C TRP A 399 35.30 -8.49 -8.54
N SER A 400 34.18 -9.06 -8.98
CA SER A 400 33.26 -8.35 -9.89
C SER A 400 32.95 -6.95 -9.37
N GLU A 401 33.23 -6.00 -10.12
CA GLU A 401 33.08 -4.54 -10.24
C GLU A 401 32.61 -3.68 -9.05
N GLN A 402 32.26 -4.14 -7.85
CA GLN A 402 31.68 -3.28 -6.80
C GLN A 402 31.96 -3.75 -5.37
N VAL A 403 33.10 -4.38 -5.11
CA VAL A 403 33.49 -4.71 -3.72
C VAL A 403 34.12 -3.48 -3.06
N ILE A 404 33.66 -3.17 -1.87
CA ILE A 404 34.12 -2.09 -1.01
C ILE A 404 34.65 -2.72 0.26
N PHE A 405 35.79 -2.28 0.73
CA PHE A 405 36.30 -2.60 2.06
C PHE A 405 35.85 -1.48 2.99
N ALA A 406 34.90 -1.81 3.85
CA ALA A 406 34.28 -0.86 4.77
C ALA A 406 34.82 -1.07 6.18
N GLU A 407 35.18 0.00 6.86
CA GLU A 407 35.48 -0.04 8.29
C GLU A 407 34.26 -0.55 9.06
N LYS A 408 34.48 -1.41 10.05
CA LYS A 408 33.40 -2.04 10.84
C LYS A 408 32.48 -1.01 11.48
N GLU A 409 33.03 0.12 11.93
CA GLU A 409 32.26 1.22 12.51
C GLU A 409 31.41 2.00 11.50
N GLU A 410 31.87 2.08 10.24
CA GLU A 410 31.14 2.75 9.15
C GLU A 410 30.04 1.88 8.55
N LEU A 411 30.15 0.55 8.65
CA LEU A 411 29.23 -0.39 8.04
C LEU A 411 27.77 -0.08 8.41
N GLU A 412 27.50 0.15 9.69
CA GLU A 412 26.16 0.47 10.18
C GLU A 412 25.70 1.90 9.86
N LYS A 413 26.64 2.84 9.73
CA LYS A 413 26.31 4.27 9.56
C LYS A 413 26.11 4.68 8.10
N LYS A 414 26.90 4.08 7.19
CA LYS A 414 27.05 4.57 5.82
C LYS A 414 26.38 3.67 4.77
N TYR A 415 26.43 2.35 4.95
CA TYR A 415 26.01 1.42 3.93
C TYR A 415 24.62 0.83 4.24
N PRO A 416 23.59 1.04 3.38
CA PRO A 416 22.27 0.46 3.59
C PRO A 416 22.28 -1.04 3.29
N MET A 417 22.23 -1.85 4.33
CA MET A 417 22.17 -3.31 4.25
C MET A 417 20.75 -3.84 4.53
N PRO A 418 20.24 -4.75 3.70
CA PRO A 418 18.91 -5.31 3.92
C PRO A 418 18.88 -6.21 5.16
N SER A 419 17.73 -6.22 5.84
CA SER A 419 17.48 -7.08 7.02
C SER A 419 17.65 -8.59 6.74
N ALA A 420 17.71 -8.99 5.48
CA ALA A 420 18.06 -10.36 5.08
C ALA A 420 19.44 -10.79 5.61
N PHE A 421 20.36 -9.86 5.81
CA PHE A 421 21.70 -10.11 6.31
C PHE A 421 21.88 -9.79 7.81
N ALA A 422 20.80 -9.47 8.53
CA ALA A 422 20.87 -9.10 9.95
C ALA A 422 21.58 -10.15 10.85
N ALA A 423 21.42 -11.44 10.52
CA ALA A 423 22.10 -12.52 11.24
C ALA A 423 23.63 -12.56 11.04
N TYR A 424 24.16 -11.77 10.09
CA TYR A 424 25.56 -11.73 9.69
C TYR A 424 26.23 -10.37 9.93
N GLN A 425 25.50 -9.38 10.41
CA GLN A 425 26.05 -8.09 10.83
C GLN A 425 26.95 -8.26 12.06
N LEU A 426 27.84 -7.29 12.33
CA LEU A 426 28.88 -7.36 13.37
C LEU A 426 28.30 -7.16 14.76
#